data_ebf8221f5507006d915b9758426e6c94
#
_entry.id   ebf8221f5507006d915b9758426e6c94
#
_cell.length_a   1.000
_cell.length_b   1.000
_cell.length_c   1.000
_cell.angle_alpha   90.00
_cell.angle_beta   90.00
_cell.angle_gamma   90.00
#
_symmetry.space_group_name_H-M   'P 1'
#
loop_
_entity.id
_entity.type
_entity.pdbx_description
1 polymer ?
#
loop_
_entity_poly.entity_id
_entity_poly.type
_entity_poly.pdbx_seq_one_letter_code
_entity_poly.pdbx_strand_id
1 'polypeptide(L)'
;MKLAVILPAYCAEAYLPECLDSVLNQTFRDFFVIAINDASTDKTGEILEAYAAKDSRLQVFHLPENRGEPFACQFAMDMLKDVKVEYVARMDADDICALDRFEKQIQFLDSHPEIDIVGSQATIFFDDQSGREPVLSDLPLLDKDIKAFLSFAAQNMFNPTTMWRHDSIKNLEINYTATETAPDFHMWVQCALHGKTFANLPEPLLFYRIHHYTHTALHTLHTPLHAHTITHTLHTPL
;
A
#
# COMPACT_ATOMS: atom_id res chain seq x y z
N MET A 1 18.37 -11.20 -2.43
CA MET A 1 17.38 -10.58 -3.32
C MET A 1 17.25 -9.11 -2.95
N LYS A 2 16.98 -8.25 -3.93
CA LYS A 2 16.95 -6.80 -3.71
C LYS A 2 15.65 -6.32 -3.07
N LEU A 3 14.50 -6.97 -3.39
CA LEU A 3 13.18 -6.57 -2.94
C LEU A 3 12.46 -7.71 -2.22
N ALA A 4 11.79 -7.40 -1.10
CA ALA A 4 10.77 -8.24 -0.48
C ALA A 4 9.38 -7.61 -0.66
N VAL A 5 8.37 -8.41 -0.98
CA VAL A 5 6.98 -7.95 -1.11
C VAL A 5 6.15 -8.55 0.01
N ILE A 6 5.47 -7.72 0.78
CA ILE A 6 4.52 -8.14 1.83
C ILE A 6 3.12 -8.16 1.24
N LEU A 7 2.47 -9.33 1.30
CA LEU A 7 1.13 -9.56 0.75
C LEU A 7 0.26 -10.26 1.81
N PRO A 8 -0.47 -9.54 2.67
CA PRO A 8 -1.49 -10.13 3.53
C PRO A 8 -2.71 -10.52 2.69
N ALA A 9 -3.33 -11.64 3.02
CA ALA A 9 -4.50 -12.17 2.34
C ALA A 9 -5.50 -12.75 3.34
N TYR A 10 -6.76 -12.34 3.22
CA TYR A 10 -7.87 -12.91 3.97
C TYR A 10 -9.12 -12.99 3.09
N CYS A 11 -9.64 -14.19 2.88
CA CYS A 11 -10.85 -14.45 2.07
C CYS A 11 -10.83 -13.73 0.71
N ALA A 12 -9.71 -13.87 -0.01
CA ALA A 12 -9.42 -13.18 -1.27
C ALA A 12 -9.51 -14.10 -2.51
N GLU A 13 -10.18 -15.27 -2.41
CA GLU A 13 -10.20 -16.29 -3.48
C GLU A 13 -10.61 -15.74 -4.83
N ALA A 14 -11.49 -14.74 -4.88
CA ALA A 14 -12.00 -14.14 -6.10
C ALA A 14 -10.95 -13.30 -6.86
N TYR A 15 -10.01 -12.68 -6.16
CA TYR A 15 -9.09 -11.66 -6.70
C TYR A 15 -7.63 -12.08 -6.68
N LEU A 16 -7.27 -12.95 -5.73
CA LEU A 16 -5.89 -13.36 -5.47
C LEU A 16 -5.15 -13.92 -6.70
N PRO A 17 -5.78 -14.72 -7.61
CA PRO A 17 -5.07 -15.18 -8.82
C PRO A 17 -4.57 -14.03 -9.68
N GLU A 18 -5.41 -13.01 -9.94
CA GLU A 18 -5.05 -11.86 -10.76
C GLU A 18 -3.97 -11.00 -10.07
N CYS A 19 -4.07 -10.82 -8.76
CA CYS A 19 -3.05 -10.17 -7.95
C CYS A 19 -1.70 -10.88 -8.08
N LEU A 20 -1.64 -12.19 -7.82
CA LEU A 20 -0.41 -12.98 -7.88
C LEU A 20 0.19 -13.00 -9.29
N ASP A 21 -0.63 -13.12 -10.32
CA ASP A 21 -0.18 -13.04 -11.71
C ASP A 21 0.48 -11.69 -11.98
N SER A 22 -0.09 -10.59 -11.51
CA SER A 22 0.46 -9.24 -11.70
C SER A 22 1.79 -9.04 -10.96
N VAL A 23 1.92 -9.60 -9.75
CA VAL A 23 3.13 -9.50 -8.93
C VAL A 23 4.23 -10.40 -9.46
N LEU A 24 3.93 -11.66 -9.77
CA LEU A 24 4.97 -12.63 -10.19
C LEU A 24 5.47 -12.37 -11.62
N ASN A 25 4.72 -11.66 -12.46
CA ASN A 25 5.11 -11.28 -13.81
C ASN A 25 5.78 -9.91 -13.94
N GLN A 26 6.10 -9.22 -12.85
CA GLN A 26 6.82 -7.95 -12.88
C GLN A 26 8.07 -8.00 -13.77
N THR A 27 8.44 -6.88 -14.42
CA THR A 27 9.68 -6.77 -15.23
C THR A 27 10.93 -6.93 -14.39
N PHE A 28 10.96 -6.36 -13.19
CA PHE A 28 12.01 -6.62 -12.20
C PHE A 28 11.88 -8.03 -11.62
N ARG A 29 12.98 -8.79 -11.56
CA ARG A 29 12.96 -10.22 -11.21
C ARG A 29 13.65 -10.58 -9.89
N ASP A 30 14.50 -9.72 -9.33
CA ASP A 30 15.25 -10.00 -8.10
C ASP A 30 14.45 -9.66 -6.85
N PHE A 31 13.34 -10.38 -6.66
CA PHE A 31 12.44 -10.23 -5.52
C PHE A 31 11.90 -11.57 -5.02
N PHE A 32 11.32 -11.55 -3.81
CA PHE A 32 10.46 -12.60 -3.28
C PHE A 32 9.23 -11.99 -2.61
N VAL A 33 8.20 -12.81 -2.44
CA VAL A 33 6.91 -12.43 -1.84
C VAL A 33 6.73 -13.22 -0.55
N ILE A 34 6.39 -12.52 0.53
CA ILE A 34 5.89 -13.09 1.78
C ILE A 34 4.38 -12.91 1.79
N ALA A 35 3.66 -13.98 1.49
CA ALA A 35 2.19 -13.98 1.56
C ALA A 35 1.76 -14.52 2.92
N ILE A 36 0.96 -13.73 3.64
CA ILE A 36 0.41 -14.10 4.94
C ILE A 36 -1.08 -14.41 4.78
N ASN A 37 -1.43 -15.67 4.84
CA ASN A 37 -2.83 -16.09 4.90
C ASN A 37 -3.34 -15.94 6.34
N ASP A 38 -4.18 -14.94 6.58
CA ASP A 38 -4.72 -14.61 7.89
C ASP A 38 -5.94 -15.50 8.25
N ALA A 39 -5.71 -16.82 8.27
CA ALA A 39 -6.71 -17.85 8.56
C ALA A 39 -7.97 -17.75 7.67
N SER A 40 -7.80 -17.59 6.37
CA SER A 40 -8.92 -17.58 5.41
C SER A 40 -9.75 -18.86 5.48
N THR A 41 -11.06 -18.70 5.32
CA THR A 41 -12.04 -19.80 5.34
C THR A 41 -12.51 -20.22 3.93
N ASP A 42 -12.07 -19.51 2.91
CA ASP A 42 -12.28 -19.78 1.49
C ASP A 42 -11.04 -20.47 0.86
N LYS A 43 -10.94 -20.50 -0.46
CA LYS A 43 -9.82 -21.13 -1.18
C LYS A 43 -8.54 -20.31 -1.22
N THR A 44 -8.44 -19.17 -0.52
CA THR A 44 -7.26 -18.31 -0.51
C THR A 44 -5.99 -19.10 -0.19
N GLY A 45 -6.02 -19.92 0.86
CA GLY A 45 -4.85 -20.74 1.25
C GLY A 45 -4.45 -21.75 0.16
N GLU A 46 -5.43 -22.45 -0.45
CA GLU A 46 -5.18 -23.41 -1.54
C GLU A 46 -4.57 -22.72 -2.77
N ILE A 47 -5.03 -21.52 -3.10
CA ILE A 47 -4.52 -20.72 -4.22
C ILE A 47 -3.07 -20.32 -3.96
N LEU A 48 -2.76 -19.79 -2.76
CA LEU A 48 -1.39 -19.42 -2.38
C LEU A 48 -0.43 -20.59 -2.52
N GLU A 49 -0.78 -21.75 -1.99
CA GLU A 49 0.04 -22.96 -2.07
C GLU A 49 0.22 -23.45 -3.52
N ALA A 50 -0.84 -23.37 -4.33
CA ALA A 50 -0.76 -23.77 -5.74
C ALA A 50 0.17 -22.84 -6.55
N TYR A 51 0.27 -21.56 -6.21
CA TYR A 51 1.21 -20.61 -6.84
C TYR A 51 2.63 -20.82 -6.30
N ALA A 52 2.81 -21.01 -4.98
CA ALA A 52 4.10 -21.27 -4.37
C ALA A 52 4.77 -22.56 -4.91
N ALA A 53 3.97 -23.57 -5.23
CA ALA A 53 4.46 -24.80 -5.87
C ALA A 53 5.01 -24.57 -7.29
N LYS A 54 4.62 -23.48 -7.96
CA LYS A 54 5.05 -23.13 -9.33
C LYS A 54 6.14 -22.07 -9.37
N ASP A 55 6.21 -21.20 -8.36
CA ASP A 55 7.16 -20.08 -8.30
C ASP A 55 7.80 -20.00 -6.92
N SER A 56 9.06 -20.37 -6.85
CA SER A 56 9.83 -20.42 -5.59
C SER A 56 10.08 -19.03 -4.95
N ARG A 57 9.74 -17.95 -5.64
CA ARG A 57 9.79 -16.60 -5.07
C ARG A 57 8.64 -16.33 -4.11
N LEU A 58 7.53 -17.06 -4.21
CA LEU A 58 6.39 -16.93 -3.30
C LEU A 58 6.57 -17.85 -2.08
N GLN A 59 6.61 -17.24 -0.90
CA GLN A 59 6.67 -17.93 0.40
C GLN A 59 5.35 -17.68 1.12
N VAL A 60 4.68 -18.76 1.54
CA VAL A 60 3.35 -18.70 2.17
C VAL A 60 3.44 -19.02 3.65
N PHE A 61 2.76 -18.22 4.46
CA PHE A 61 2.64 -18.42 5.90
C PHE A 61 1.17 -18.36 6.30
N HIS A 62 0.70 -19.40 7.01
CA HIS A 62 -0.68 -19.48 7.47
C HIS A 62 -0.75 -19.14 8.95
N LEU A 63 -1.53 -18.12 9.31
CA LEU A 63 -1.83 -17.82 10.70
C LEU A 63 -2.89 -18.82 11.23
N PRO A 64 -2.80 -19.19 12.52
CA PRO A 64 -3.74 -20.14 13.10
C PRO A 64 -5.15 -19.57 13.34
N GLU A 65 -5.29 -18.25 13.38
CA GLU A 65 -6.53 -17.50 13.57
C GLU A 65 -6.47 -16.16 12.84
N ASN A 66 -7.62 -15.62 12.46
CA ASN A 66 -7.71 -14.29 11.88
C ASN A 66 -7.38 -13.21 12.93
N ARG A 67 -6.37 -12.41 12.65
CA ARG A 67 -5.90 -11.32 13.49
C ARG A 67 -5.94 -9.96 12.82
N GLY A 68 -6.44 -9.91 11.59
CA GLY A 68 -6.58 -8.72 10.77
C GLY A 68 -5.30 -8.35 10.01
N GLU A 69 -5.51 -7.58 8.94
CA GLU A 69 -4.44 -7.10 8.05
C GLU A 69 -3.27 -6.43 8.81
N PRO A 70 -3.50 -5.57 9.84
CA PRO A 70 -2.42 -4.93 10.57
C PRO A 70 -1.48 -5.93 11.21
N PHE A 71 -2.02 -7.00 11.78
CA PHE A 71 -1.20 -8.06 12.38
C PHE A 71 -0.43 -8.85 11.32
N ALA A 72 -1.07 -9.21 10.22
CA ALA A 72 -0.41 -9.93 9.14
C ALA A 72 0.77 -9.12 8.55
N CYS A 73 0.58 -7.80 8.39
CA CYS A 73 1.64 -6.88 7.96
C CYS A 73 2.79 -6.80 8.97
N GLN A 74 2.47 -6.61 10.27
CA GLN A 74 3.49 -6.57 11.33
C GLN A 74 4.27 -7.87 11.39
N PHE A 75 3.58 -9.01 11.30
CA PHE A 75 4.20 -10.33 11.30
C PHE A 75 5.22 -10.48 10.16
N ALA A 76 4.85 -10.07 8.94
CA ALA A 76 5.76 -10.09 7.80
C ALA A 76 6.94 -9.11 7.97
N MET A 77 6.71 -7.91 8.51
CA MET A 77 7.78 -6.95 8.81
C MET A 77 8.76 -7.50 9.86
N ASP A 78 8.25 -8.16 10.91
CA ASP A 78 9.08 -8.78 11.94
C ASP A 78 9.95 -9.91 11.38
N MET A 79 9.42 -10.71 10.45
CA MET A 79 10.19 -11.74 9.74
C MET A 79 11.32 -11.14 8.90
N LEU A 80 11.14 -9.93 8.39
CA LEU A 80 12.14 -9.27 7.54
C LEU A 80 13.25 -8.58 8.33
N LYS A 81 13.13 -8.37 9.64
CA LYS A 81 14.12 -7.60 10.45
C LYS A 81 15.57 -8.01 10.23
N ASP A 82 15.81 -9.32 10.19
CA ASP A 82 17.15 -9.88 10.02
C ASP A 82 17.44 -10.35 8.58
N VAL A 83 16.51 -10.12 7.66
CA VAL A 83 16.68 -10.50 6.25
C VAL A 83 17.41 -9.39 5.50
N LYS A 84 18.42 -9.78 4.73
CA LYS A 84 19.19 -8.83 3.91
C LYS A 84 18.47 -8.53 2.60
N VAL A 85 17.68 -7.48 2.59
CA VAL A 85 17.05 -6.88 1.40
C VAL A 85 17.29 -5.37 1.38
N GLU A 86 17.25 -4.75 0.21
CA GLU A 86 17.39 -3.30 0.09
C GLU A 86 16.04 -2.60 0.26
N TYR A 87 15.00 -3.19 -0.32
CA TYR A 87 13.66 -2.60 -0.37
C TYR A 87 12.59 -3.58 0.12
N VAL A 88 11.51 -3.01 0.65
CA VAL A 88 10.28 -3.72 0.97
C VAL A 88 9.12 -3.03 0.28
N ALA A 89 8.24 -3.77 -0.39
CA ALA A 89 7.03 -3.27 -1.01
C ALA A 89 5.78 -3.88 -0.35
N ARG A 90 4.70 -3.13 -0.39
CA ARG A 90 3.37 -3.55 0.05
C ARG A 90 2.50 -3.91 -1.15
N MET A 91 1.64 -4.91 -0.99
CA MET A 91 0.64 -5.30 -1.99
C MET A 91 -0.60 -5.84 -1.30
N ASP A 92 -1.79 -5.42 -1.72
CA ASP A 92 -3.05 -5.98 -1.26
C ASP A 92 -3.49 -7.14 -2.17
N ALA A 93 -4.14 -8.15 -1.58
CA ALA A 93 -4.48 -9.39 -2.27
C ALA A 93 -5.61 -9.27 -3.31
N ASP A 94 -6.28 -8.11 -3.36
CA ASP A 94 -7.40 -7.79 -4.23
C ASP A 94 -7.07 -6.75 -5.33
N ASP A 95 -5.84 -6.21 -5.32
CA ASP A 95 -5.36 -5.22 -6.27
C ASP A 95 -4.50 -5.84 -7.38
N ILE A 96 -4.17 -5.04 -8.42
CA ILE A 96 -3.36 -5.46 -9.56
C ILE A 96 -2.17 -4.50 -9.71
N CYS A 97 -0.95 -5.04 -9.74
CA CYS A 97 0.27 -4.29 -10.03
C CYS A 97 0.38 -3.93 -11.51
N ALA A 98 0.78 -2.70 -11.84
CA ALA A 98 1.32 -2.40 -13.16
C ALA A 98 2.61 -3.22 -13.39
N LEU A 99 2.81 -3.68 -14.62
CA LEU A 99 3.86 -4.64 -14.98
C LEU A 99 5.29 -4.18 -14.63
N ASP A 100 5.53 -2.89 -14.64
CA ASP A 100 6.83 -2.24 -14.42
C ASP A 100 6.92 -1.48 -13.08
N ARG A 101 5.97 -1.70 -12.16
CA ARG A 101 5.91 -1.01 -10.88
C ARG A 101 7.20 -1.15 -10.08
N PHE A 102 7.67 -2.38 -9.87
CA PHE A 102 8.85 -2.61 -9.03
C PHE A 102 10.11 -2.01 -9.65
N GLU A 103 10.27 -2.13 -10.96
CA GLU A 103 11.39 -1.56 -11.68
C GLU A 103 11.43 -0.03 -11.53
N LYS A 104 10.32 0.65 -11.78
CA LYS A 104 10.22 2.11 -11.68
C LYS A 104 10.46 2.62 -10.26
N GLN A 105 9.85 1.99 -9.25
CA GLN A 105 10.03 2.40 -7.86
C GLN A 105 11.47 2.18 -7.38
N ILE A 106 12.11 1.06 -7.75
CA ILE A 106 13.52 0.81 -7.43
C ILE A 106 14.44 1.81 -8.13
N GLN A 107 14.23 2.07 -9.43
CA GLN A 107 15.02 3.08 -10.17
C GLN A 107 14.89 4.47 -9.55
N PHE A 108 13.68 4.82 -9.12
CA PHE A 108 13.45 6.09 -8.42
C PHE A 108 14.20 6.14 -7.09
N LEU A 109 14.05 5.15 -6.24
CA LEU A 109 14.77 5.09 -4.97
C LEU A 109 16.29 5.06 -5.18
N ASP A 110 16.81 4.28 -6.13
CA ASP A 110 18.24 4.24 -6.44
C ASP A 110 18.81 5.62 -6.85
N SER A 111 18.01 6.45 -7.55
CA SER A 111 18.40 7.78 -7.99
C SER A 111 18.13 8.90 -6.97
N HIS A 112 17.34 8.64 -5.93
CA HIS A 112 16.97 9.61 -4.89
C HIS A 112 17.29 9.05 -3.48
N PRO A 113 18.59 9.03 -3.11
CA PRO A 113 19.00 8.44 -1.82
C PRO A 113 18.42 9.16 -0.60
N GLU A 114 17.94 10.39 -0.76
CA GLU A 114 17.28 11.19 0.27
C GLU A 114 15.84 10.74 0.55
N ILE A 115 15.22 9.93 -0.34
CA ILE A 115 13.85 9.45 -0.16
C ILE A 115 13.86 8.06 0.51
N ASP A 116 13.12 7.93 1.61
CA ASP A 116 12.98 6.68 2.37
C ASP A 116 11.83 5.82 1.87
N ILE A 117 10.70 6.45 1.51
CA ILE A 117 9.44 5.78 1.17
C ILE A 117 8.89 6.38 -0.12
N VAL A 118 8.54 5.53 -1.08
CA VAL A 118 7.91 5.94 -2.33
C VAL A 118 6.58 5.22 -2.52
N GLY A 119 5.53 5.96 -2.87
CA GLY A 119 4.26 5.47 -3.37
C GLY A 119 4.10 5.78 -4.86
N SER A 120 2.89 5.64 -5.37
CA SER A 120 2.53 6.06 -6.72
C SER A 120 1.07 6.47 -6.79
N GLN A 121 0.68 7.11 -7.89
CA GLN A 121 -0.73 7.19 -8.23
C GLN A 121 -1.31 5.80 -8.46
N ALA A 122 -2.63 5.69 -8.41
CA ALA A 122 -3.36 4.46 -8.71
C ALA A 122 -4.51 4.74 -9.67
N THR A 123 -4.85 3.76 -10.49
CA THR A 123 -6.12 3.73 -11.21
C THR A 123 -7.15 3.01 -10.34
N ILE A 124 -8.14 3.73 -9.86
CA ILE A 124 -9.22 3.18 -9.03
C ILE A 124 -10.28 2.64 -9.98
N PHE A 125 -10.60 1.36 -9.88
CA PHE A 125 -11.65 0.73 -10.68
C PHE A 125 -12.68 0.01 -9.82
N PHE A 126 -13.88 -0.16 -10.36
CA PHE A 126 -15.03 -0.62 -9.60
C PHE A 126 -15.47 -2.00 -10.11
N ASP A 127 -15.40 -2.99 -9.24
CA ASP A 127 -15.85 -4.37 -9.48
C ASP A 127 -17.16 -4.63 -8.72
N ASP A 128 -18.13 -3.73 -8.88
CA ASP A 128 -19.40 -3.73 -8.16
C ASP A 128 -20.64 -3.66 -9.08
N GLN A 129 -20.44 -3.92 -10.37
CA GLN A 129 -21.47 -3.83 -11.42
C GLN A 129 -22.13 -2.45 -11.55
N SER A 130 -21.53 -1.40 -10.98
CA SER A 130 -22.07 -0.03 -11.04
C SER A 130 -21.96 0.61 -12.41
N GLY A 131 -21.09 0.08 -13.29
CA GLY A 131 -20.75 0.68 -14.58
C GLY A 131 -19.97 1.99 -14.46
N ARG A 132 -19.38 2.27 -13.28
CA ARG A 132 -18.54 3.46 -13.08
C ARG A 132 -17.23 3.31 -13.85
N GLU A 133 -16.84 4.41 -14.53
CA GLU A 133 -15.55 4.46 -15.20
C GLU A 133 -14.39 4.49 -14.18
N PRO A 134 -13.23 3.91 -14.52
CA PRO A 134 -12.05 4.02 -13.68
C PRO A 134 -11.62 5.47 -13.48
N VAL A 135 -11.08 5.79 -12.30
CA VAL A 135 -10.64 7.13 -11.92
C VAL A 135 -9.17 7.10 -11.55
N LEU A 136 -8.41 8.06 -12.08
CA LEU A 136 -7.02 8.27 -11.67
C LEU A 136 -7.00 8.98 -10.30
N SER A 137 -6.17 8.51 -9.39
CA SER A 137 -5.92 9.22 -8.12
C SER A 137 -5.17 10.53 -8.36
N ASP A 138 -5.27 11.45 -7.39
CA ASP A 138 -4.54 12.72 -7.39
C ASP A 138 -3.89 12.92 -6.02
N LEU A 139 -2.84 12.14 -5.75
CA LEU A 139 -2.09 12.18 -4.51
C LEU A 139 -0.96 13.21 -4.58
N PRO A 140 -0.60 13.84 -3.44
CA PRO A 140 0.56 14.73 -3.37
C PRO A 140 1.85 13.99 -3.73
N LEU A 141 2.73 14.63 -4.51
CA LEU A 141 3.96 13.98 -5.00
C LEU A 141 5.18 14.24 -4.10
N LEU A 142 5.23 15.38 -3.43
CA LEU A 142 6.41 15.83 -2.70
C LEU A 142 6.30 15.60 -1.20
N ASP A 143 7.42 15.32 -0.54
CA ASP A 143 7.51 15.07 0.91
C ASP A 143 6.75 16.09 1.77
N LYS A 144 6.96 17.38 1.50
CA LYS A 144 6.29 18.46 2.25
C LYS A 144 4.78 18.41 2.16
N ASP A 145 4.26 18.07 0.97
CA ASP A 145 2.82 18.05 0.70
C ASP A 145 2.21 16.75 1.28
N ILE A 146 2.91 15.61 1.15
CA ILE A 146 2.53 14.34 1.78
C ILE A 146 2.43 14.51 3.30
N LYS A 147 3.42 15.12 3.94
CA LYS A 147 3.41 15.40 5.39
C LYS A 147 2.32 16.38 5.80
N ALA A 148 2.01 17.38 4.95
CA ALA A 148 0.89 18.26 5.18
C ALA A 148 -0.44 17.49 5.17
N PHE A 149 -0.66 16.61 4.20
CA PHE A 149 -1.86 15.76 4.13
C PHE A 149 -1.96 14.80 5.33
N LEU A 150 -0.84 14.23 5.79
CA LEU A 150 -0.79 13.45 7.04
C LEU A 150 -1.30 14.26 8.23
N SER A 151 -0.92 15.55 8.33
CA SER A 151 -1.35 16.43 9.43
C SER A 151 -2.85 16.69 9.45
N PHE A 152 -3.53 16.57 8.32
CA PHE A 152 -4.98 16.76 8.19
C PHE A 152 -5.76 15.44 8.09
N ALA A 153 -5.12 14.31 8.34
CA ALA A 153 -5.69 12.97 8.16
C ALA A 153 -6.31 12.76 6.76
N ALA A 154 -5.74 13.42 5.74
CA ALA A 154 -6.16 13.29 4.36
C ALA A 154 -5.37 12.19 3.65
N GLN A 155 -5.94 11.60 2.60
CA GLN A 155 -5.28 10.56 1.83
C GLN A 155 -4.02 11.11 1.17
N ASN A 156 -2.89 10.48 1.44
CA ASN A 156 -1.56 10.94 1.08
C ASN A 156 -0.77 9.91 0.29
N MET A 157 -1.01 8.63 0.55
CA MET A 157 -0.42 7.48 -0.14
C MET A 157 -1.45 6.35 -0.17
N PHE A 158 -1.47 5.55 -1.23
CA PHE A 158 -2.14 4.25 -1.22
C PHE A 158 -1.20 3.21 -0.64
N ASN A 159 -1.57 2.58 0.45
CA ASN A 159 -0.75 1.57 1.12
C ASN A 159 -0.22 0.49 0.15
N PRO A 160 -1.05 -0.14 -0.71
CA PRO A 160 -0.57 -1.16 -1.64
C PRO A 160 0.33 -0.64 -2.76
N THR A 161 0.53 0.69 -2.90
CA THR A 161 1.52 1.24 -3.85
C THR A 161 2.89 1.45 -3.23
N THR A 162 3.03 1.32 -1.90
CA THR A 162 4.23 1.77 -1.22
C THR A 162 5.42 0.82 -1.36
N MET A 163 6.60 1.40 -1.44
CA MET A 163 7.89 0.73 -1.33
C MET A 163 8.82 1.59 -0.47
N TRP A 164 9.63 0.95 0.39
CA TRP A 164 10.53 1.68 1.28
C TRP A 164 11.92 1.03 1.37
N ARG A 165 12.92 1.82 1.80
CA ARG A 165 14.24 1.30 2.15
C ARG A 165 14.14 0.49 3.42
N HIS A 166 14.52 -0.77 3.36
CA HIS A 166 14.43 -1.66 4.50
C HIS A 166 15.23 -1.16 5.71
N ASP A 167 16.50 -0.80 5.49
CA ASP A 167 17.39 -0.33 6.56
C ASP A 167 16.93 0.99 7.21
N SER A 168 16.13 1.77 6.50
CA SER A 168 15.58 3.02 7.02
C SER A 168 14.41 2.82 8.01
N ILE A 169 13.69 1.71 7.88
CA ILE A 169 12.44 1.46 8.63
C ILE A 169 12.60 0.33 9.65
N LYS A 170 13.36 -0.73 9.37
CA LYS A 170 13.41 -1.97 10.17
C LYS A 170 13.75 -1.79 11.66
N ASN A 171 14.50 -0.74 11.99
CA ASN A 171 14.93 -0.45 13.37
C ASN A 171 14.05 0.62 14.06
N LEU A 172 13.04 1.14 13.38
CA LEU A 172 12.07 1.98 14.01
C LEU A 172 11.10 1.11 14.81
N GLU A 173 10.77 1.54 16.03
CA GLU A 173 9.75 0.88 16.84
C GLU A 173 8.34 1.18 16.31
N ILE A 174 8.13 0.93 15.02
CA ILE A 174 6.84 1.10 14.37
C ILE A 174 5.95 -0.07 14.74
N ASN A 175 4.81 0.25 15.32
CA ASN A 175 3.78 -0.72 15.64
C ASN A 175 2.59 -0.57 14.67
N TYR A 176 2.51 -1.43 13.67
CA TYR A 176 1.43 -1.44 12.70
C TYR A 176 0.09 -1.80 13.34
N THR A 177 0.10 -2.52 14.47
CA THR A 177 -1.08 -2.95 15.22
C THR A 177 -1.53 -1.96 16.29
N ALA A 178 -0.90 -0.79 16.41
CA ALA A 178 -1.21 0.18 17.45
C ALA A 178 -2.62 0.78 17.34
N THR A 179 -3.26 0.64 16.18
CA THR A 179 -4.64 1.09 15.93
C THR A 179 -5.36 0.12 15.00
N GLU A 180 -6.65 -0.10 15.26
CA GLU A 180 -7.53 -0.86 14.37
C GLU A 180 -8.06 0.01 13.23
N THR A 181 -7.99 1.34 13.39
CA THR A 181 -8.48 2.29 12.41
C THR A 181 -7.32 2.90 11.64
N ALA A 182 -7.26 2.69 10.31
CA ALA A 182 -6.23 3.22 9.42
C ALA A 182 -4.79 2.93 9.89
N PRO A 183 -4.39 1.67 10.02
CA PRO A 183 -3.05 1.27 10.51
C PRO A 183 -1.92 1.75 9.61
N ASP A 184 -2.15 1.83 8.32
CA ASP A 184 -1.25 2.38 7.30
C ASP A 184 -0.98 3.87 7.54
N PHE A 185 -2.03 4.66 7.75
CA PHE A 185 -1.90 6.07 8.10
C PHE A 185 -1.07 6.26 9.37
N HIS A 186 -1.33 5.44 10.40
CA HIS A 186 -0.56 5.47 11.64
C HIS A 186 0.93 5.16 11.40
N MET A 187 1.23 4.17 10.57
CA MET A 187 2.61 3.86 10.16
C MET A 187 3.29 5.06 9.51
N TRP A 188 2.62 5.73 8.57
CA TRP A 188 3.19 6.89 7.87
C TRP A 188 3.43 8.07 8.80
N VAL A 189 2.51 8.31 9.74
CA VAL A 189 2.71 9.32 10.80
C VAL A 189 3.94 9.00 11.65
N GLN A 190 4.12 7.75 12.09
CA GLN A 190 5.30 7.34 12.86
C GLN A 190 6.57 7.54 12.03
N CYS A 191 6.59 7.15 10.75
CA CYS A 191 7.73 7.39 9.86
C CYS A 191 8.05 8.89 9.76
N ALA A 192 7.05 9.75 9.59
CA ALA A 192 7.24 11.19 9.52
C ALA A 192 7.82 11.77 10.81
N LEU A 193 7.34 11.31 11.99
CA LEU A 193 7.87 11.72 13.30
C LEU A 193 9.34 11.29 13.50
N HIS A 194 9.77 10.19 12.88
CA HIS A 194 11.17 9.76 12.86
C HIS A 194 12.00 10.43 11.75
N GLY A 195 11.48 11.48 11.12
CA GLY A 195 12.18 12.27 10.12
C GLY A 195 12.33 11.57 8.75
N LYS A 196 11.53 10.54 8.48
CA LYS A 196 11.56 9.86 7.18
C LYS A 196 10.97 10.74 6.09
N THR A 197 11.44 10.51 4.86
CA THR A 197 11.09 11.30 3.68
C THR A 197 10.26 10.47 2.71
N PHE A 198 9.32 11.13 2.05
CA PHE A 198 8.30 10.51 1.22
C PHE A 198 8.31 11.07 -0.20
N ALA A 199 7.86 10.28 -1.15
CA ALA A 199 7.49 10.72 -2.49
C ALA A 199 6.34 9.86 -3.03
N ASN A 200 5.56 10.39 -3.98
CA ASN A 200 4.72 9.58 -4.86
C ASN A 200 5.15 9.79 -6.30
N LEU A 201 5.23 8.70 -7.06
CA LEU A 201 5.42 8.77 -8.51
C LEU A 201 4.11 9.26 -9.17
N PRO A 202 4.21 10.09 -10.22
CA PRO A 202 3.03 10.61 -10.91
C PRO A 202 2.31 9.54 -11.75
N GLU A 203 2.99 8.43 -12.08
CA GLU A 203 2.38 7.33 -12.84
C GLU A 203 1.48 6.46 -11.97
N PRO A 204 0.35 5.98 -12.52
CA PRO A 204 -0.48 4.98 -11.85
C PRO A 204 0.16 3.60 -11.98
N LEU A 205 0.82 3.14 -10.92
CA LEU A 205 1.52 1.86 -10.89
C LEU A 205 0.72 0.74 -10.21
N LEU A 206 -0.53 1.02 -9.86
CA LEU A 206 -1.47 0.07 -9.27
C LEU A 206 -2.87 0.30 -9.83
N PHE A 207 -3.60 -0.77 -10.05
CA PHE A 207 -5.04 -0.74 -10.24
C PHE A 207 -5.68 -1.14 -8.90
N TYR A 208 -6.26 -0.12 -8.23
CA TYR A 208 -6.90 -0.25 -6.92
C TYR A 208 -8.35 -0.66 -7.09
N ARG A 209 -8.72 -1.80 -6.54
CA ARG A 209 -10.06 -2.39 -6.72
C ARG A 209 -11.01 -1.92 -5.64
N ILE A 210 -12.17 -1.43 -6.04
CA ILE A 210 -13.32 -1.17 -5.16
C ILE A 210 -14.37 -2.25 -5.40
N HIS A 211 -14.66 -3.03 -4.37
CA HIS A 211 -15.70 -4.06 -4.38
C HIS A 211 -16.53 -4.02 -3.09
N HIS A 212 -17.57 -4.85 -2.98
CA HIS A 212 -18.50 -4.82 -1.84
C HIS A 212 -17.85 -5.04 -0.45
N TYR A 213 -16.68 -5.65 -0.40
CA TYR A 213 -15.93 -5.94 0.83
C TYR A 213 -14.72 -5.01 1.04
N THR A 214 -14.52 -4.02 0.19
CA THR A 214 -13.42 -3.06 0.36
C THR A 214 -13.68 -2.20 1.59
N HIS A 215 -12.83 -2.33 2.61
CA HIS A 215 -12.95 -1.61 3.88
C HIS A 215 -12.53 -0.14 3.80
N THR A 216 -12.16 0.35 2.63
CA THR A 216 -11.78 1.75 2.46
C THR A 216 -12.99 2.62 2.74
N ALA A 217 -12.90 3.48 3.74
CA ALA A 217 -13.90 4.47 4.05
C ALA A 217 -14.06 5.42 2.86
N LEU A 218 -14.93 5.08 1.93
CA LEU A 218 -15.37 5.91 0.78
C LEU A 218 -15.89 7.30 1.20
N HIS A 219 -16.00 7.55 2.50
CA HIS A 219 -16.47 8.83 3.05
C HIS A 219 -15.58 10.03 2.71
N THR A 220 -14.32 9.82 2.30
CA THR A 220 -13.41 10.92 1.94
C THR A 220 -13.35 11.24 0.44
N LEU A 221 -13.78 10.33 -0.43
CA LEU A 221 -13.76 10.56 -1.88
C LEU A 221 -14.94 11.41 -2.41
N HIS A 222 -15.93 11.73 -1.57
CA HIS A 222 -17.16 12.43 -1.99
C HIS A 222 -17.33 13.81 -1.39
N THR A 223 -16.34 14.42 -0.75
CA THR A 223 -16.35 15.87 -0.52
C THR A 223 -15.61 16.56 -1.67
N PRO A 224 -16.34 17.15 -2.66
CA PRO A 224 -15.71 18.14 -3.49
C PRO A 224 -15.25 19.25 -2.54
N LEU A 225 -13.98 19.62 -2.62
CA LEU A 225 -13.47 20.86 -2.03
C LEU A 225 -14.27 22.02 -2.64
N HIS A 226 -15.45 22.29 -2.09
CA HIS A 226 -16.07 23.57 -2.27
C HIS A 226 -15.14 24.59 -1.61
N ALA A 227 -14.38 25.29 -2.46
CA ALA A 227 -13.72 26.52 -2.09
C ALA A 227 -14.76 27.43 -1.43
N HIS A 228 -14.79 27.44 -0.10
CA HIS A 228 -15.44 28.52 0.62
C HIS A 228 -14.62 29.78 0.36
N THR A 229 -15.05 30.54 -0.65
CA THR A 229 -14.68 31.94 -0.81
C THR A 229 -15.16 32.67 0.45
N ILE A 230 -14.23 32.90 1.38
CA ILE A 230 -14.48 33.77 2.54
C ILE A 230 -14.52 35.19 1.97
N THR A 231 -15.70 35.67 1.60
CA THR A 231 -15.93 37.07 1.39
C THR A 231 -15.97 37.77 2.75
N HIS A 232 -14.88 38.37 3.13
CA HIS A 232 -14.84 39.32 4.23
C HIS A 232 -15.64 40.59 3.80
N THR A 233 -16.89 40.67 4.19
CA THR A 233 -17.62 41.92 4.22
C THR A 233 -17.16 42.69 5.47
N LEU A 234 -16.28 43.67 5.25
CA LEU A 234 -15.98 44.65 6.28
C LEU A 234 -17.21 45.56 6.45
N HIS A 235 -17.96 45.37 7.49
CA HIS A 235 -18.89 46.38 7.98
C HIS A 235 -18.10 47.37 8.84
N THR A 236 -17.91 48.58 8.33
CA THR A 236 -17.58 49.77 9.11
C THR A 236 -18.84 50.27 9.84
N PRO A 237 -18.80 50.48 11.15
CA PRO A 237 -19.84 51.25 11.82
C PRO A 237 -19.54 52.76 11.75
N LEU A 238 -20.58 53.53 11.51
CA LEU A 238 -20.64 54.99 11.75
C LEU A 238 -20.57 55.30 13.23
#